data_9fffc351f93d93e7c92e905811d27858
#
_entry.id   9fffc351f93d93e7c92e905811d27858
#
_cell.length_a   1.000
_cell.length_b   1.000
_cell.length_c   1.000
_cell.angle_alpha   90.00
_cell.angle_beta   90.00
_cell.angle_gamma   90.00
#
_symmetry.space_group_name_H-M   'P 1'
#
loop_
_entity.id
_entity.type
_entity.pdbx_description
1 polymer ?
#
loop_
_entity_poly.entity_id
_entity_poly.type
_entity_poly.pdbx_seq_one_letter_code
_entity_poly.pdbx_strand_id
1 'polypeptide(L)'
;TNLENLRRREEQRHRRKMNQALEKRRRIYRHQSYAKHVASNRYTKYRPYPGPAGFRANPTYARLLSVFLQRELQVWPHLDIPFLSFYIPALLSHVDVRSDAVKERLTEWIGNANDAQHLVHEIEMFVRSGRGGLGLDQYDSSPWVQYDEPSVARAM
;
A
#
# COMPACT_ATOMS: atom_id res chain seq x y z
N THR A 1 -5.72 -20.52 -32.27
CA THR A 1 -5.57 -21.85 -31.65
C THR A 1 -6.22 -21.87 -30.26
N ASN A 2 -6.55 -23.04 -29.75
CA ASN A 2 -7.10 -23.18 -28.40
C ASN A 2 -6.15 -22.65 -27.33
N LEU A 3 -4.85 -22.83 -27.54
CA LEU A 3 -3.82 -22.40 -26.61
C LEU A 3 -3.76 -20.86 -26.54
N GLU A 4 -3.85 -20.19 -27.68
CA GLU A 4 -3.89 -18.74 -27.74
C GLU A 4 -5.15 -18.18 -27.08
N ASN A 5 -6.29 -18.83 -27.30
CA ASN A 5 -7.56 -18.43 -26.70
C ASN A 5 -7.53 -18.59 -25.18
N LEU A 6 -6.94 -19.67 -24.67
CA LEU A 6 -6.76 -19.87 -23.24
C LEU A 6 -5.85 -18.80 -22.63
N ARG A 7 -4.75 -18.46 -23.33
CA ARG A 7 -3.82 -17.43 -22.87
C ARG A 7 -4.51 -16.05 -22.79
N ARG A 8 -5.30 -15.71 -23.82
CA ARG A 8 -6.07 -14.45 -23.82
C ARG A 8 -7.08 -14.38 -22.69
N ARG A 9 -7.76 -15.49 -22.41
CA ARG A 9 -8.72 -15.56 -21.30
C ARG A 9 -8.04 -15.38 -19.95
N GLU A 10 -6.86 -15.96 -19.77
CA GLU A 10 -6.09 -15.81 -18.55
C GLU A 10 -5.60 -14.38 -18.38
N GLU A 11 -5.09 -13.76 -19.44
CA GLU A 11 -4.66 -12.36 -19.42
C GLU A 11 -5.82 -11.42 -19.09
N GLN A 12 -6.99 -11.64 -19.67
CA GLN A 12 -8.18 -10.83 -19.40
C GLN A 12 -8.66 -11.00 -17.97
N ARG A 13 -8.61 -12.23 -17.44
CA ARG A 13 -8.99 -12.52 -16.08
C ARG A 13 -8.04 -11.82 -15.10
N HIS A 14 -6.76 -11.89 -15.37
CA HIS A 14 -5.74 -11.23 -14.57
C HIS A 14 -5.93 -9.72 -14.57
N ARG A 15 -6.16 -9.11 -15.74
CA ARG A 15 -6.42 -7.67 -15.84
C ARG A 15 -7.66 -7.24 -15.06
N ARG A 16 -8.75 -8.01 -15.16
CA ARG A 16 -9.97 -7.71 -14.41
C ARG A 16 -9.73 -7.76 -12.90
N LYS A 17 -8.99 -8.77 -12.45
CA LYS A 17 -8.65 -8.92 -11.04
C LYS A 17 -7.82 -7.72 -10.54
N MET A 18 -6.81 -7.33 -11.33
CA MET A 18 -5.99 -6.17 -10.98
C MET A 18 -6.80 -4.87 -11.00
N ASN A 19 -7.68 -4.69 -11.96
CA ASN A 19 -8.55 -3.51 -12.04
C ASN A 19 -9.51 -3.44 -10.87
N GLN A 20 -10.06 -4.56 -10.45
CA GLN A 20 -10.93 -4.63 -9.28
C GLN A 20 -10.18 -4.28 -8.00
N ALA A 21 -8.97 -4.79 -7.86
CA ALA A 21 -8.13 -4.49 -6.70
C ALA A 21 -7.79 -3.00 -6.66
N LEU A 22 -7.41 -2.41 -7.78
CA LEU A 22 -7.12 -0.98 -7.87
C LEU A 22 -8.35 -0.12 -7.57
N GLU A 23 -9.52 -0.51 -8.08
CA GLU A 23 -10.76 0.21 -7.81
C GLU A 23 -11.12 0.18 -6.32
N LYS A 24 -10.89 -0.96 -5.67
CA LYS A 24 -11.04 -1.05 -4.21
C LYS A 24 -10.08 -0.09 -3.49
N ARG A 25 -8.83 -0.01 -3.94
CA ARG A 25 -7.86 0.93 -3.35
C ARG A 25 -8.31 2.38 -3.56
N ARG A 26 -8.81 2.73 -4.74
CA ARG A 26 -9.35 4.07 -5.00
C ARG A 26 -10.49 4.42 -4.04
N ARG A 27 -11.39 3.48 -3.79
CA ARG A 27 -12.49 3.70 -2.85
C ARG A 27 -12.00 3.89 -1.43
N ILE A 28 -10.97 3.15 -1.01
CA ILE A 28 -10.38 3.29 0.31
C ILE A 28 -9.91 4.72 0.54
N TYR A 29 -9.21 5.31 -0.41
CA TYR A 29 -8.75 6.69 -0.31
C TYR A 29 -9.89 7.70 -0.44
N ARG A 30 -10.81 7.46 -1.34
CA ARG A 30 -11.98 8.34 -1.56
C ARG A 30 -12.82 8.46 -0.30
N HIS A 31 -13.03 7.35 0.40
CA HIS A 31 -13.84 7.31 1.61
C HIS A 31 -13.02 7.49 2.90
N GLN A 32 -11.72 7.67 2.77
CA GLN A 32 -10.80 7.80 3.92
C GLN A 32 -10.93 6.63 4.90
N SER A 33 -11.02 5.42 4.35
CA SER A 33 -11.09 4.19 5.12
C SER A 33 -9.69 3.74 5.50
N TYR A 34 -9.32 3.91 6.76
CA TYR A 34 -7.98 3.52 7.24
C TYR A 34 -7.94 2.05 7.62
N ALA A 35 -6.83 1.38 7.27
CA ALA A 35 -6.55 0.06 7.78
C ALA A 35 -6.47 0.11 9.31
N LYS A 36 -7.02 -0.90 9.96
CA LYS A 36 -6.98 -0.95 11.41
C LYS A 36 -5.56 -1.17 11.90
N HIS A 37 -5.21 -0.52 13.02
CA HIS A 37 -3.95 -0.77 13.66
C HIS A 37 -3.94 -2.19 14.22
N VAL A 38 -2.89 -2.95 13.91
CA VAL A 38 -2.77 -4.34 14.31
C VAL A 38 -1.63 -4.48 15.31
N ALA A 39 -1.93 -5.09 16.45
CA ALA A 39 -0.90 -5.35 17.45
C ALA A 39 0.15 -6.34 16.95
N SER A 40 1.41 -6.10 17.30
CA SER A 40 2.51 -6.99 16.93
C SER A 40 2.57 -8.15 17.94
N ASN A 41 2.21 -9.35 17.47
CA ASN A 41 2.31 -10.56 18.29
C ASN A 41 2.35 -11.81 17.42
N ARG A 42 2.54 -12.97 18.04
CA ARG A 42 2.66 -14.22 17.30
C ARG A 42 1.38 -14.69 16.63
N TYR A 43 0.23 -14.19 17.06
CA TYR A 43 -1.06 -14.57 16.46
C TYR A 43 -1.32 -13.82 15.16
N THR A 44 -1.11 -12.52 15.19
CA THR A 44 -1.27 -11.66 14.00
C THR A 44 -0.12 -11.81 13.03
N LYS A 45 1.07 -12.14 13.55
CA LYS A 45 2.35 -12.16 12.83
C LYS A 45 2.76 -10.81 12.28
N TYR A 46 2.10 -9.75 12.72
CA TYR A 46 2.52 -8.38 12.43
C TYR A 46 3.72 -8.04 13.30
N ARG A 47 4.68 -7.35 12.69
CA ARG A 47 5.91 -6.93 13.34
C ARG A 47 5.86 -5.44 13.65
N PRO A 48 6.69 -4.97 14.59
CA PRO A 48 6.90 -3.54 14.74
C PRO A 48 7.48 -2.96 13.45
N TYR A 49 7.18 -1.70 13.18
CA TYR A 49 7.75 -1.02 12.03
C TYR A 49 9.27 -0.97 12.15
N PRO A 50 10.02 -1.41 11.11
CA PRO A 50 11.48 -1.59 11.24
C PRO A 50 12.28 -0.30 11.36
N GLY A 51 11.74 0.84 10.93
CA GLY A 51 12.43 2.11 10.92
C GLY A 51 13.53 2.19 9.84
N PRO A 52 14.23 3.34 9.78
CA PRO A 52 15.27 3.55 8.76
C PRO A 52 16.38 2.51 8.80
N ALA A 53 16.87 2.17 10.00
CA ALA A 53 17.92 1.16 10.13
C ALA A 53 17.48 -0.20 9.59
N GLY A 54 16.23 -0.60 9.83
CA GLY A 54 15.70 -1.85 9.31
C GLY A 54 15.61 -1.86 7.79
N PHE A 55 15.22 -0.75 7.19
CA PHE A 55 15.21 -0.61 5.74
C PHE A 55 16.61 -0.72 5.14
N ARG A 56 17.61 -0.15 5.80
CA ARG A 56 19.01 -0.27 5.34
C ARG A 56 19.56 -1.68 5.51
N ALA A 57 19.18 -2.34 6.61
CA ALA A 57 19.72 -3.67 6.92
C ALA A 57 19.09 -4.78 6.08
N ASN A 58 17.84 -4.60 5.61
CA ASN A 58 17.13 -5.64 4.88
C ASN A 58 16.52 -5.08 3.59
N PRO A 59 17.20 -5.29 2.43
CA PRO A 59 16.70 -4.76 1.15
C PRO A 59 15.36 -5.35 0.71
N THR A 60 14.90 -6.41 1.34
CA THR A 60 13.59 -7.00 1.03
C THR A 60 12.46 -6.01 1.32
N TYR A 61 12.58 -5.22 2.38
CA TYR A 61 11.55 -4.21 2.68
C TYR A 61 11.36 -3.22 1.55
N ALA A 62 12.45 -2.69 1.02
CA ALA A 62 12.38 -1.72 -0.09
C ALA A 62 11.77 -2.34 -1.34
N ARG A 63 12.16 -3.57 -1.66
CA ARG A 63 11.67 -4.28 -2.84
C ARG A 63 10.16 -4.54 -2.75
N LEU A 64 9.70 -5.03 -1.62
CA LEU A 64 8.29 -5.34 -1.43
C LEU A 64 7.44 -4.08 -1.38
N LEU A 65 7.94 -3.04 -0.73
CA LEU A 65 7.26 -1.75 -0.70
C LEU A 65 7.17 -1.15 -2.10
N SER A 66 8.21 -1.28 -2.91
CA SER A 66 8.17 -0.81 -4.30
C SER A 66 7.04 -1.46 -5.09
N VAL A 67 6.84 -2.77 -4.94
CA VAL A 67 5.74 -3.48 -5.59
C VAL A 67 4.39 -2.95 -5.11
N PHE A 68 4.23 -2.76 -3.82
CA PHE A 68 3.01 -2.19 -3.24
C PHE A 68 2.73 -0.80 -3.80
N LEU A 69 3.75 0.05 -3.87
CA LEU A 69 3.61 1.42 -4.34
C LEU A 69 3.29 1.49 -5.83
N GLN A 70 3.81 0.57 -6.65
CA GLN A 70 3.47 0.53 -8.07
C GLN A 70 1.98 0.39 -8.30
N ARG A 71 1.27 -0.28 -7.43
CA ARG A 71 -0.19 -0.36 -7.47
C ARG A 71 -0.85 0.83 -6.77
N GLU A 72 -0.42 1.12 -5.56
CA GLU A 72 -1.07 2.12 -4.71
C GLU A 72 -1.03 3.51 -5.33
N LEU A 73 0.10 3.88 -5.93
CA LEU A 73 0.27 5.21 -6.53
C LEU A 73 -0.60 5.41 -7.77
N GLN A 74 -1.15 4.36 -8.35
CA GLN A 74 -2.10 4.48 -9.47
C GLN A 74 -3.43 5.13 -9.05
N VAL A 75 -3.69 5.24 -7.75
CA VAL A 75 -4.84 5.99 -7.24
C VAL A 75 -4.76 7.45 -7.68
N TRP A 76 -3.55 7.97 -7.87
CA TRP A 76 -3.30 9.36 -8.28
C TRP A 76 -2.62 9.38 -9.66
N PRO A 77 -3.41 9.53 -10.76
CA PRO A 77 -2.89 9.32 -12.12
C PRO A 77 -1.79 10.30 -12.55
N HIS A 78 -1.65 11.43 -11.88
CA HIS A 78 -0.66 12.45 -12.23
C HIS A 78 0.76 12.14 -11.74
N LEU A 79 0.93 11.10 -10.92
CA LEU A 79 2.22 10.80 -10.31
C LEU A 79 3.16 10.07 -11.26
N ASP A 80 4.47 10.32 -11.09
CA ASP A 80 5.52 9.54 -11.72
C ASP A 80 5.73 8.26 -10.91
N ILE A 81 4.99 7.23 -11.27
CA ILE A 81 4.95 5.99 -10.49
C ILE A 81 6.30 5.27 -10.46
N PRO A 82 7.01 5.07 -11.60
CA PRO A 82 8.31 4.41 -11.55
C PRO A 82 9.31 5.12 -10.65
N PHE A 83 9.38 6.44 -10.74
CA PHE A 83 10.30 7.23 -9.91
C PHE A 83 9.93 7.13 -8.44
N LEU A 84 8.67 7.35 -8.09
CA LEU A 84 8.22 7.38 -6.69
C LEU A 84 8.28 6.01 -6.04
N SER A 85 8.01 4.94 -6.79
CA SER A 85 8.12 3.58 -6.28
C SER A 85 9.54 3.23 -5.86
N PHE A 86 10.53 3.86 -6.46
CA PHE A 86 11.94 3.74 -6.09
C PHE A 86 12.32 4.74 -4.99
N TYR A 87 11.88 5.99 -5.13
CA TYR A 87 12.32 7.08 -4.24
C TYR A 87 11.75 6.94 -2.83
N ILE A 88 10.48 6.55 -2.69
CA ILE A 88 9.86 6.45 -1.38
C ILE A 88 10.56 5.42 -0.47
N PRO A 89 10.83 4.19 -0.93
CA PRO A 89 11.62 3.27 -0.11
C PRO A 89 13.00 3.79 0.25
N ALA A 90 13.66 4.50 -0.68
CA ALA A 90 14.96 5.11 -0.42
C ALA A 90 14.85 6.19 0.68
N LEU A 91 13.80 7.01 0.63
CA LEU A 91 13.54 8.01 1.65
C LEU A 91 13.33 7.37 3.03
N LEU A 92 12.59 6.26 3.09
CA LEU A 92 12.30 5.56 4.34
C LEU A 92 13.53 4.84 4.92
N SER A 93 14.59 4.68 4.13
CA SER A 93 15.88 4.20 4.64
C SER A 93 16.66 5.27 5.39
N HIS A 94 16.21 6.53 5.34
CA HIS A 94 16.84 7.67 6.01
C HIS A 94 15.98 8.32 7.08
N VAL A 95 14.65 8.31 6.90
CA VAL A 95 13.72 8.95 7.82
C VAL A 95 12.57 8.00 8.16
N ASP A 96 12.01 8.18 9.34
CA ASP A 96 10.87 7.38 9.79
C ASP A 96 9.62 7.71 8.97
N VAL A 97 8.79 6.69 8.71
CA VAL A 97 7.58 6.85 7.92
C VAL A 97 6.59 7.85 8.53
N ARG A 98 6.58 7.99 9.84
CA ARG A 98 5.69 8.92 10.54
C ARG A 98 6.25 10.33 10.68
N SER A 99 7.46 10.58 10.16
CA SER A 99 8.06 11.89 10.24
C SER A 99 7.30 12.92 9.42
N ASP A 100 7.33 14.17 9.87
CA ASP A 100 6.74 15.27 9.12
C ASP A 100 7.37 15.42 7.73
N ALA A 101 8.65 15.13 7.61
CA ALA A 101 9.37 15.19 6.35
C ALA A 101 8.74 14.28 5.29
N VAL A 102 8.38 13.05 5.65
CA VAL A 102 7.73 12.13 4.72
C VAL A 102 6.35 12.65 4.33
N LYS A 103 5.56 13.08 5.30
CA LYS A 103 4.22 13.60 5.05
C LYS A 103 4.26 14.84 4.13
N GLU A 104 5.18 15.74 4.37
CA GLU A 104 5.35 16.95 3.56
C GLU A 104 5.72 16.61 2.11
N ARG A 105 6.67 15.69 1.93
CA ARG A 105 7.05 15.24 0.58
C ARG A 105 5.89 14.59 -0.17
N LEU A 106 5.18 13.69 0.48
CA LEU A 106 4.04 13.04 -0.15
C LEU A 106 2.93 14.04 -0.45
N THR A 107 2.72 15.02 0.42
CA THR A 107 1.72 16.07 0.18
C THR A 107 2.07 16.89 -1.05
N GLU A 108 3.35 17.22 -1.25
CA GLU A 108 3.79 17.97 -2.44
C GLU A 108 3.48 17.19 -3.72
N TRP A 109 3.75 15.91 -3.74
CA TRP A 109 3.50 15.09 -4.93
C TRP A 109 2.03 14.80 -5.17
N ILE A 110 1.31 14.40 -4.15
CA ILE A 110 -0.10 14.01 -4.27
C ILE A 110 -1.00 15.24 -4.43
N GLY A 111 -0.64 16.33 -3.77
CA GLY A 111 -1.42 17.56 -3.79
C GLY A 111 -2.56 17.60 -2.78
N ASN A 112 -2.61 16.65 -1.85
CA ASN A 112 -3.65 16.57 -0.83
C ASN A 112 -3.05 15.99 0.45
N ALA A 113 -3.11 16.75 1.54
CA ALA A 113 -2.51 16.37 2.81
C ALA A 113 -3.20 15.16 3.45
N ASN A 114 -4.51 15.05 3.30
CA ASN A 114 -5.26 13.91 3.85
C ASN A 114 -4.90 12.61 3.14
N ASP A 115 -4.79 12.64 1.82
CA ASP A 115 -4.36 11.47 1.04
C ASP A 115 -2.93 11.09 1.35
N ALA A 116 -2.05 12.08 1.53
CA ALA A 116 -0.65 11.84 1.89
C ALA A 116 -0.56 11.14 3.25
N GLN A 117 -1.30 11.63 4.23
CA GLN A 117 -1.33 11.01 5.56
C GLN A 117 -1.91 9.59 5.50
N HIS A 118 -2.93 9.39 4.68
CA HIS A 118 -3.53 8.08 4.47
C HIS A 118 -2.52 7.12 3.86
N LEU A 119 -1.78 7.56 2.85
CA LEU A 119 -0.74 6.74 2.22
C LEU A 119 0.36 6.38 3.23
N VAL A 120 0.77 7.33 4.08
CA VAL A 120 1.73 7.04 5.16
C VAL A 120 1.24 5.90 6.04
N HIS A 121 -0.03 5.95 6.44
CA HIS A 121 -0.62 4.90 7.28
C HIS A 121 -0.63 3.54 6.55
N GLU A 122 -1.01 3.53 5.28
CA GLU A 122 -1.06 2.30 4.48
C GLU A 122 0.32 1.70 4.25
N ILE A 123 1.33 2.54 4.03
CA ILE A 123 2.71 2.09 3.92
C ILE A 123 3.16 1.42 5.22
N GLU A 124 2.90 2.06 6.35
CA GLU A 124 3.27 1.51 7.64
C GLU A 124 2.61 0.15 7.88
N MET A 125 1.31 0.05 7.64
CA MET A 125 0.57 -1.19 7.85
C MET A 125 1.05 -2.29 6.91
N PHE A 126 1.31 -1.96 5.63
CA PHE A 126 1.82 -2.94 4.68
C PHE A 126 3.18 -3.49 5.11
N VAL A 127 4.10 -2.60 5.49
CA VAL A 127 5.44 -3.01 5.93
C VAL A 127 5.36 -3.87 7.19
N ARG A 128 4.50 -3.50 8.14
CA ARG A 128 4.31 -4.26 9.38
C ARG A 128 3.66 -5.61 9.16
N SER A 129 2.93 -5.81 8.06
CA SER A 129 2.31 -7.09 7.77
C SER A 129 3.36 -8.21 7.65
N GLY A 130 4.63 -7.84 7.50
CA GLY A 130 5.81 -8.67 7.73
C GLY A 130 6.00 -9.82 6.76
N ARG A 131 4.99 -10.09 6.00
CA ARG A 131 4.97 -11.17 5.02
C ARG A 131 4.75 -10.61 3.64
N GLY A 132 5.33 -9.44 3.41
CA GLY A 132 5.27 -8.80 2.12
C GLY A 132 5.70 -9.68 0.97
N GLY A 133 6.37 -10.81 1.24
CA GLY A 133 6.67 -11.79 0.22
C GLY A 133 5.46 -12.53 -0.32
N LEU A 134 4.32 -12.39 0.33
CA LEU A 134 3.11 -13.12 -0.01
C LEU A 134 2.18 -12.37 -0.96
N GLY A 135 2.52 -11.13 -1.29
CA GLY A 135 1.82 -10.36 -2.31
C GLY A 135 0.68 -9.49 -1.81
N LEU A 136 0.20 -8.68 -2.73
CA LEU A 136 -0.79 -7.65 -2.45
C LEU A 136 -2.16 -8.23 -2.09
N ASP A 137 -2.54 -9.36 -2.70
CA ASP A 137 -3.83 -10.00 -2.43
C ASP A 137 -3.98 -10.38 -0.97
N GLN A 138 -2.91 -10.84 -0.34
CA GLN A 138 -2.96 -11.24 1.05
C GLN A 138 -3.07 -10.05 1.99
N TYR A 139 -2.42 -8.94 1.66
CA TYR A 139 -2.60 -7.71 2.40
C TYR A 139 -4.05 -7.23 2.29
N ASP A 140 -4.60 -7.20 1.06
CA ASP A 140 -5.94 -6.72 0.78
C ASP A 140 -7.02 -7.54 1.49
N SER A 141 -6.80 -8.85 1.63
CA SER A 141 -7.78 -9.77 2.20
C SER A 141 -7.48 -10.17 3.65
N SER A 142 -6.44 -9.58 4.26
CA SER A 142 -6.07 -9.90 5.63
C SER A 142 -7.21 -9.59 6.60
N PRO A 143 -7.64 -10.57 7.43
CA PRO A 143 -8.69 -10.30 8.42
C PRO A 143 -8.25 -9.32 9.49
N TRP A 144 -6.94 -9.08 9.65
CA TRP A 144 -6.40 -8.15 10.63
C TRP A 144 -6.42 -6.71 10.15
N VAL A 145 -6.38 -6.49 8.82
CA VAL A 145 -6.32 -5.16 8.19
C VAL A 145 -7.68 -4.74 7.66
N GLN A 146 -8.75 -5.14 8.31
CA GLN A 146 -10.09 -4.77 7.85
C GLN A 146 -10.29 -3.26 7.93
N TYR A 147 -10.83 -2.70 6.86
CA TYR A 147 -11.12 -1.28 6.78
C TYR A 147 -12.50 -1.01 7.36
N ASP A 148 -12.59 0.09 8.11
CA ASP A 148 -13.88 0.54 8.57
C ASP A 148 -14.70 1.03 7.38
N GLU A 149 -15.93 0.53 7.26
CA GLU A 149 -16.84 1.03 6.24
C GLU A 149 -17.23 2.47 6.55
N PRO A 150 -17.26 3.34 5.52
CA PRO A 150 -17.80 4.68 5.72
C PRO A 150 -19.29 4.54 6.03
N SER A 151 -19.65 4.70 7.29
CA SER A 151 -21.03 4.56 7.69
C SER A 151 -21.71 5.91 7.67
N VAL A 152 -22.99 5.91 7.29
CA VAL A 152 -23.85 7.09 7.35
C VAL A 152 -23.90 7.62 8.79
N ALA A 153 -23.73 6.76 9.78
CA ALA A 153 -23.72 7.14 11.18
C ALA A 153 -22.53 8.04 11.54
N ARG A 154 -21.41 7.97 10.80
CA ARG A 154 -20.27 8.87 11.03
C ARG A 154 -20.47 10.25 10.43
N ALA A 155 -21.39 10.37 9.49
CA ALA A 155 -21.73 11.64 8.86
C ALA A 155 -22.74 12.45 9.69
N MET A 156 -23.29 11.85 10.70
CA MET A 156 -24.17 12.49 11.67
C MET A 156 -23.41 12.74 12.97
#